data_d43ee5382bd360858ed249815e8e9be0
#
_entry.id   d43ee5382bd360858ed249815e8e9be0
#
_cell.length_a   1.000
_cell.length_b   1.000
_cell.length_c   1.000
_cell.angle_alpha   90.00
_cell.angle_beta   90.00
_cell.angle_gamma   90.00
#
_symmetry.space_group_name_H-M   'P 1'
#
loop_
_entity.id
_entity.type
_entity.pdbx_description
1 polymer ?
#
loop_
_entity_poly.entity_id
_entity_poly.type
_entity_poly.pdbx_seq_one_letter_code
_entity_poly.pdbx_strand_id
1 'polypeptide(L)'
;MSKDKTKRNTAYFHLPGLFEFYEFYRIFLSLFHEHREYFYDWCEIGSIYGAPSDCIWGGGRVEDETCDPSDALALMQKYGISARLTFSNSLLRKEHLSDKRCNTLCALFSESSRVQNGVIIHSELLLDYLKENYPKLYFISSTTKVLTDFEAFRQEVERDDFRYVVPDFRLNKQMDQLDTLTQIQKDKVEFLCNECCWFGCKDRRNCYEAVSRRNLGVNAPEHHCKAPASEQGYRFSKAMMNPGFIGIDDIQNIYIPMGFSNFKIEGRGLGSALVLEFLLYYMTKPEYQLNVREAIYLDNMLDLF
;
A
#
# COMPACT_ATOMS: atom_id res chain seq x y z
N MET A 1 6.33 -32.45 2.74
CA MET A 1 5.49 -31.74 3.73
C MET A 1 6.20 -30.60 4.49
N SER A 2 7.39 -30.16 4.09
CA SER A 2 8.18 -29.15 4.84
C SER A 2 8.08 -27.71 4.28
N LYS A 3 7.62 -27.51 3.04
CA LYS A 3 7.55 -26.16 2.41
C LYS A 3 6.32 -25.32 2.81
N ASP A 4 5.32 -25.92 3.44
CA ASP A 4 4.04 -25.23 3.76
C ASP A 4 4.03 -24.58 5.16
N LYS A 5 4.89 -25.00 6.07
CA LYS A 5 4.98 -24.43 7.43
C LYS A 5 5.72 -23.09 7.47
N THR A 6 6.71 -22.88 6.60
CA THR A 6 7.49 -21.63 6.54
C THR A 6 6.69 -20.45 6.00
N LYS A 7 5.74 -20.67 5.08
CA LYS A 7 4.86 -19.61 4.56
C LYS A 7 3.87 -19.05 5.59
N ARG A 8 3.48 -19.83 6.59
CA ARG A 8 2.50 -19.43 7.61
C ARG A 8 3.04 -18.49 8.69
N ASN A 9 4.36 -18.28 8.74
CA ASN A 9 5.01 -17.44 9.74
C ASN A 9 5.65 -16.18 9.14
N THR A 10 5.27 -15.81 7.91
CA THR A 10 5.87 -14.67 7.21
C THR A 10 4.86 -13.54 7.08
N ALA A 11 5.27 -12.33 7.44
CA ALA A 11 4.55 -11.10 7.14
C ALA A 11 5.07 -10.50 5.84
N TYR A 12 4.20 -10.28 4.88
CA TYR A 12 4.48 -9.58 3.63
C TYR A 12 4.07 -8.12 3.77
N PHE A 13 5.05 -7.22 3.74
CA PHE A 13 4.81 -5.79 3.78
C PHE A 13 4.59 -5.23 2.37
N HIS A 14 3.56 -4.42 2.22
CA HIS A 14 3.22 -3.69 0.99
C HIS A 14 3.53 -2.22 1.21
N LEU A 15 4.59 -1.72 0.54
CA LEU A 15 5.25 -0.48 0.86
C LEU A 15 4.81 0.66 -0.10
N PRO A 16 4.73 1.92 0.37
CA PRO A 16 4.32 3.06 -0.44
C PRO A 16 5.46 3.65 -1.26
N GLY A 17 5.14 4.36 -2.36
CA GLY A 17 6.08 5.26 -3.01
C GLY A 17 6.89 4.64 -4.15
N LEU A 18 6.24 3.83 -5.01
CA LEU A 18 6.87 3.16 -6.16
C LEU A 18 7.58 4.14 -7.10
N PHE A 19 7.02 5.33 -7.31
CA PHE A 19 7.56 6.36 -8.18
C PHE A 19 8.15 7.52 -7.39
N GLU A 20 7.56 7.81 -6.24
CA GLU A 20 7.89 8.95 -5.39
C GLU A 20 9.22 8.75 -4.66
N PHE A 21 9.58 7.50 -4.33
CA PHE A 21 10.77 7.20 -3.51
C PHE A 21 11.73 6.24 -4.21
N TYR A 22 11.94 6.41 -5.51
CA TYR A 22 12.80 5.55 -6.32
C TYR A 22 14.22 5.46 -5.78
N GLU A 23 14.88 6.60 -5.53
CA GLU A 23 16.25 6.64 -5.03
C GLU A 23 16.37 5.99 -3.65
N PHE A 24 15.41 6.23 -2.76
CA PHE A 24 15.34 5.57 -1.48
C PHE A 24 15.28 4.03 -1.64
N TYR A 25 14.39 3.51 -2.48
CA TYR A 25 14.26 2.07 -2.67
C TYR A 25 15.47 1.46 -3.40
N ARG A 26 16.16 2.21 -4.23
CA ARG A 26 17.38 1.73 -4.89
C ARG A 26 18.44 1.31 -3.87
N ILE A 27 18.57 2.01 -2.75
CA ILE A 27 19.49 1.64 -1.67
C ILE A 27 18.84 0.70 -0.67
N PHE A 28 17.63 0.98 -0.22
CA PHE A 28 16.97 0.15 0.79
C PHE A 28 16.82 -1.32 0.32
N LEU A 29 16.47 -1.55 -0.94
CA LEU A 29 16.32 -2.91 -1.46
C LEU A 29 17.67 -3.63 -1.60
N SER A 30 18.75 -2.92 -1.95
CA SER A 30 20.10 -3.48 -1.93
C SER A 30 20.47 -3.91 -0.52
N LEU A 31 20.28 -3.01 0.45
CA LEU A 31 20.55 -3.28 1.87
C LEU A 31 19.71 -4.45 2.41
N PHE A 32 18.42 -4.48 2.08
CA PHE A 32 17.51 -5.57 2.50
C PHE A 32 17.95 -6.93 1.92
N HIS A 33 18.51 -6.94 0.72
CA HIS A 33 18.97 -8.16 0.06
C HIS A 33 20.36 -8.62 0.54
N GLU A 34 21.29 -7.68 0.72
CA GLU A 34 22.70 -7.97 1.03
C GLU A 34 22.94 -8.14 2.52
N HIS A 35 22.14 -7.48 3.38
CA HIS A 35 22.23 -7.51 4.84
C HIS A 35 20.95 -8.01 5.47
N ARG A 36 20.53 -9.21 5.05
CA ARG A 36 19.26 -9.81 5.53
C ARG A 36 19.24 -9.99 7.05
N GLU A 37 20.41 -10.13 7.68
CA GLU A 37 20.59 -10.24 9.13
C GLU A 37 20.13 -8.98 9.90
N TYR A 38 20.05 -7.81 9.25
CA TYR A 38 19.56 -6.58 9.87
C TYR A 38 18.04 -6.58 10.06
N PHE A 39 17.34 -7.42 9.33
CA PHE A 39 15.88 -7.45 9.28
C PHE A 39 15.32 -8.68 9.97
N TYR A 40 14.07 -8.59 10.41
CA TYR A 40 13.40 -9.74 11.02
C TYR A 40 13.23 -10.87 10.02
N ASP A 41 13.52 -12.11 10.44
CA ASP A 41 13.47 -13.29 9.59
C ASP A 41 12.06 -13.64 9.11
N TRP A 42 11.04 -13.16 9.82
CA TRP A 42 9.63 -13.35 9.52
C TRP A 42 9.05 -12.26 8.60
N CYS A 43 9.79 -11.23 8.23
CA CYS A 43 9.30 -10.16 7.34
C CYS A 43 9.84 -10.29 5.92
N GLU A 44 8.98 -10.00 4.94
CA GLU A 44 9.30 -9.94 3.52
C GLU A 44 8.63 -8.74 2.86
N ILE A 45 9.17 -8.27 1.73
CA ILE A 45 8.55 -7.23 0.92
C ILE A 45 7.64 -7.89 -0.10
N GLY A 46 6.33 -7.78 0.08
CA GLY A 46 5.32 -8.34 -0.81
C GLY A 46 5.13 -7.52 -2.09
N SER A 47 5.17 -6.22 -1.98
CA SER A 47 5.07 -5.30 -3.13
C SER A 47 5.47 -3.88 -2.74
N ILE A 48 5.75 -3.05 -3.77
CA ILE A 48 5.80 -1.60 -3.65
C ILE A 48 4.72 -0.99 -4.55
N TYR A 49 3.96 0.00 -4.02
CA TYR A 49 2.81 0.55 -4.71
C TYR A 49 2.91 2.07 -4.89
N GLY A 50 2.38 2.58 -6.00
CA GLY A 50 2.35 3.99 -6.33
C GLY A 50 1.57 4.27 -7.61
N ALA A 51 1.44 5.52 -7.98
CA ALA A 51 1.00 5.96 -9.30
C ALA A 51 1.61 7.32 -9.58
N PRO A 52 2.01 7.59 -10.83
CA PRO A 52 2.44 8.91 -11.22
C PRO A 52 1.38 9.97 -10.94
N SER A 53 1.81 11.20 -10.62
CA SER A 53 0.94 12.31 -10.23
C SER A 53 0.02 12.77 -11.38
N ASP A 54 0.44 12.54 -12.63
CA ASP A 54 -0.29 12.88 -13.85
C ASP A 54 -1.36 11.85 -14.28
N CYS A 55 -1.55 10.78 -13.50
CA CYS A 55 -2.51 9.73 -13.82
C CYS A 55 -3.92 10.06 -13.32
N ILE A 56 -4.86 10.27 -14.24
CA ILE A 56 -6.27 10.56 -13.90
C ILE A 56 -6.99 9.39 -13.21
N TRP A 57 -6.50 8.15 -13.33
CA TRP A 57 -7.03 6.99 -12.60
C TRP A 57 -6.53 6.93 -11.15
N GLY A 58 -5.55 7.76 -10.78
CA GLY A 58 -5.08 7.90 -9.40
C GLY A 58 -6.18 8.45 -8.48
N GLY A 59 -6.22 8.01 -7.23
CA GLY A 59 -7.20 8.43 -6.22
C GLY A 59 -6.60 8.60 -4.82
N GLY A 60 -5.31 8.37 -4.69
CA GLY A 60 -4.56 8.54 -3.46
C GLY A 60 -3.84 9.89 -3.37
N ARG A 61 -3.39 10.23 -2.16
CA ARG A 61 -2.49 11.36 -1.94
C ARG A 61 -1.12 11.01 -2.50
N VAL A 62 -0.53 11.90 -3.31
CA VAL A 62 0.73 11.68 -4.04
C VAL A 62 1.63 12.89 -3.83
N GLU A 63 2.92 12.67 -3.76
CA GLU A 63 3.95 13.68 -3.99
C GLU A 63 4.42 13.63 -5.45
N ASP A 64 5.30 14.54 -5.85
CA ASP A 64 5.89 14.54 -7.18
C ASP A 64 6.70 13.26 -7.39
N GLU A 65 6.65 12.73 -8.60
CA GLU A 65 7.39 11.54 -8.98
C GLU A 65 8.87 11.87 -9.23
N THR A 66 9.75 10.95 -8.88
CA THR A 66 11.20 11.12 -9.00
C THR A 66 11.84 10.25 -10.08
N CYS A 67 11.08 9.37 -10.75
CA CYS A 67 11.64 8.45 -11.72
C CYS A 67 10.72 8.12 -12.90
N ASP A 68 11.34 7.62 -13.98
CA ASP A 68 10.58 7.02 -15.09
C ASP A 68 9.93 5.68 -14.67
N PRO A 69 8.70 5.39 -15.08
CA PRO A 69 8.01 4.13 -14.79
C PRO A 69 8.77 2.87 -15.20
N SER A 70 9.57 2.91 -16.27
CA SER A 70 10.41 1.78 -16.69
C SER A 70 11.55 1.51 -15.70
N ASP A 71 12.14 2.57 -15.12
CA ASP A 71 13.21 2.43 -14.13
C ASP A 71 12.66 1.85 -12.82
N ALA A 72 11.50 2.35 -12.37
CA ALA A 72 10.80 1.79 -11.22
C ALA A 72 10.48 0.30 -11.42
N LEU A 73 9.97 -0.07 -12.59
CA LEU A 73 9.66 -1.46 -12.92
C LEU A 73 10.93 -2.33 -12.98
N ALA A 74 12.02 -1.83 -13.59
CA ALA A 74 13.31 -2.54 -13.66
C ALA A 74 13.89 -2.81 -12.27
N LEU A 75 13.79 -1.84 -11.35
CA LEU A 75 14.19 -2.01 -9.96
C LEU A 75 13.39 -3.11 -9.27
N MET A 76 12.07 -3.13 -9.43
CA MET A 76 11.21 -4.18 -8.87
C MET A 76 11.56 -5.57 -9.45
N GLN A 77 11.80 -5.66 -10.74
CA GLN A 77 12.19 -6.90 -11.42
C GLN A 77 13.55 -7.43 -10.92
N LYS A 78 14.52 -6.52 -10.69
CA LYS A 78 15.84 -6.88 -10.15
C LYS A 78 15.72 -7.64 -8.84
N TYR A 79 14.84 -7.22 -7.94
CA TYR A 79 14.67 -7.83 -6.62
C TYR A 79 13.49 -8.83 -6.55
N GLY A 80 12.79 -9.09 -7.65
CA GLY A 80 11.66 -10.03 -7.67
C GLY A 80 10.45 -9.56 -6.85
N ILE A 81 10.24 -8.24 -6.75
CA ILE A 81 9.17 -7.60 -5.99
C ILE A 81 8.04 -7.19 -6.93
N SER A 82 6.80 -7.43 -6.53
CA SER A 82 5.62 -6.99 -7.28
C SER A 82 5.45 -5.48 -7.23
N ALA A 83 5.32 -4.84 -8.39
CA ALA A 83 4.93 -3.44 -8.52
C ALA A 83 3.40 -3.32 -8.61
N ARG A 84 2.80 -2.34 -7.90
CA ARG A 84 1.36 -2.11 -7.92
C ARG A 84 1.02 -0.68 -8.30
N LEU A 85 0.26 -0.51 -9.37
CA LEU A 85 -0.30 0.78 -9.74
C LEU A 85 -1.49 1.14 -8.82
N THR A 86 -1.55 2.38 -8.33
CA THR A 86 -2.66 2.83 -7.48
C THR A 86 -3.66 3.62 -8.31
N PHE A 87 -4.61 2.92 -8.91
CA PHE A 87 -5.67 3.47 -9.75
C PHE A 87 -7.02 3.47 -9.01
N SER A 88 -7.05 4.19 -7.90
CA SER A 88 -8.15 4.18 -6.95
C SER A 88 -9.08 5.39 -7.06
N ASN A 89 -9.13 6.06 -8.22
CA ASN A 89 -10.08 7.12 -8.48
C ASN A 89 -11.51 6.57 -8.44
N SER A 90 -12.37 7.14 -7.58
CA SER A 90 -13.74 6.69 -7.34
C SER A 90 -14.76 7.28 -8.32
N LEU A 91 -14.38 8.27 -9.15
CA LEU A 91 -15.28 9.08 -9.97
C LEU A 91 -15.08 8.86 -11.48
N LEU A 92 -14.44 7.75 -11.85
CA LEU A 92 -14.20 7.43 -13.26
C LEU A 92 -15.49 7.19 -14.03
N ARG A 93 -15.50 7.64 -15.29
CA ARG A 93 -16.55 7.43 -16.28
C ARG A 93 -15.95 6.77 -17.52
N LYS A 94 -16.79 6.33 -18.46
CA LYS A 94 -16.36 5.63 -19.69
C LYS A 94 -15.34 6.41 -20.50
N GLU A 95 -15.50 7.73 -20.62
CA GLU A 95 -14.57 8.62 -21.33
C GLU A 95 -13.16 8.60 -20.75
N HIS A 96 -13.01 8.38 -19.44
CA HIS A 96 -11.70 8.34 -18.76
C HIS A 96 -10.93 7.05 -19.05
N LEU A 97 -11.58 5.98 -19.51
CA LEU A 97 -10.93 4.70 -19.77
C LEU A 97 -9.96 4.75 -20.97
N SER A 98 -10.14 5.72 -21.87
CA SER A 98 -9.27 5.93 -23.04
C SER A 98 -8.01 6.76 -22.74
N ASP A 99 -7.75 7.10 -21.47
CA ASP A 99 -6.56 7.87 -21.09
C ASP A 99 -5.27 7.14 -21.52
N LYS A 100 -4.45 7.82 -22.35
CA LYS A 100 -3.27 7.20 -22.95
C LYS A 100 -2.18 6.91 -21.93
N ARG A 101 -1.97 7.82 -20.98
CA ARG A 101 -0.91 7.68 -19.96
C ARG A 101 -1.18 6.48 -19.07
N CYS A 102 -2.40 6.37 -18.53
CA CYS A 102 -2.79 5.25 -17.67
C CYS A 102 -2.75 3.92 -18.41
N ASN A 103 -3.20 3.86 -19.67
CA ASN A 103 -3.14 2.65 -20.50
C ASN A 103 -1.69 2.24 -20.82
N THR A 104 -0.79 3.20 -21.12
CA THR A 104 0.62 2.91 -21.34
C THR A 104 1.27 2.28 -20.10
N LEU A 105 0.95 2.78 -18.90
CA LEU A 105 1.42 2.18 -17.65
C LEU A 105 0.89 0.76 -17.47
N CYS A 106 -0.40 0.51 -17.72
CA CYS A 106 -0.97 -0.84 -17.64
C CYS A 106 -0.30 -1.80 -18.63
N ALA A 107 -0.04 -1.38 -19.86
CA ALA A 107 0.68 -2.16 -20.84
C ALA A 107 2.08 -2.52 -20.35
N LEU A 108 2.87 -1.52 -19.93
CA LEU A 108 4.22 -1.70 -19.41
C LEU A 108 4.26 -2.68 -18.22
N PHE A 109 3.37 -2.51 -17.24
CA PHE A 109 3.35 -3.32 -16.03
C PHE A 109 2.76 -4.72 -16.26
N SER A 110 1.97 -4.92 -17.32
CA SER A 110 1.45 -6.23 -17.69
C SER A 110 2.46 -7.12 -18.41
N GLU A 111 3.53 -6.55 -18.97
CA GLU A 111 4.57 -7.28 -19.73
C GLU A 111 5.63 -7.95 -18.84
N SER A 112 5.66 -7.65 -17.54
CA SER A 112 6.65 -8.19 -16.60
C SER A 112 6.67 -9.73 -16.58
N SER A 113 7.86 -10.31 -16.60
CA SER A 113 8.04 -11.74 -16.85
C SER A 113 8.29 -12.61 -15.61
N ARG A 114 8.81 -12.04 -14.50
CA ARG A 114 9.23 -12.82 -13.32
C ARG A 114 8.22 -12.79 -12.19
N VAL A 115 7.65 -11.62 -11.92
CA VAL A 115 6.69 -11.41 -10.84
C VAL A 115 5.47 -10.74 -11.43
N GLN A 116 4.29 -11.25 -11.11
CA GLN A 116 3.05 -10.64 -11.54
C GLN A 116 2.87 -9.29 -10.84
N ASN A 117 2.59 -8.22 -11.60
CA ASN A 117 2.28 -6.91 -11.07
C ASN A 117 0.77 -6.74 -10.87
N GLY A 118 0.38 -5.72 -10.09
CA GLY A 118 -1.02 -5.53 -9.73
C GLY A 118 -1.50 -4.10 -9.86
N VAL A 119 -2.81 -3.93 -9.69
CA VAL A 119 -3.48 -2.64 -9.67
C VAL A 119 -4.42 -2.55 -8.48
N ILE A 120 -4.27 -1.48 -7.69
CA ILE A 120 -5.17 -1.16 -6.58
C ILE A 120 -6.33 -0.33 -7.13
N ILE A 121 -7.55 -0.84 -7.00
CA ILE A 121 -8.74 -0.35 -7.71
C ILE A 121 -9.86 0.02 -6.74
N HIS A 122 -10.57 1.11 -7.06
CA HIS A 122 -11.83 1.50 -6.44
C HIS A 122 -13.02 1.26 -7.39
N SER A 123 -12.90 1.70 -8.63
CA SER A 123 -13.99 1.73 -9.61
C SER A 123 -14.24 0.36 -10.24
N GLU A 124 -15.47 -0.14 -10.16
CA GLU A 124 -15.88 -1.38 -10.84
C GLU A 124 -15.75 -1.23 -12.37
N LEU A 125 -16.09 -0.05 -12.90
CA LEU A 125 -15.95 0.23 -14.34
C LEU A 125 -14.49 0.07 -14.80
N LEU A 126 -13.52 0.52 -13.98
CA LEU A 126 -12.11 0.33 -14.30
C LEU A 126 -11.68 -1.12 -14.13
N LEU A 127 -12.18 -1.82 -13.12
CA LEU A 127 -11.90 -3.24 -12.91
C LEU A 127 -12.28 -4.07 -14.13
N ASP A 128 -13.50 -3.91 -14.62
CA ASP A 128 -14.00 -4.64 -15.79
C ASP A 128 -13.14 -4.34 -17.02
N TYR A 129 -12.83 -3.07 -17.26
CA TYR A 129 -11.97 -2.64 -18.35
C TYR A 129 -10.57 -3.27 -18.30
N LEU A 130 -9.95 -3.28 -17.11
CA LEU A 130 -8.60 -3.83 -16.94
C LEU A 130 -8.57 -5.37 -17.03
N LYS A 131 -9.59 -6.05 -16.56
CA LYS A 131 -9.72 -7.51 -16.71
C LYS A 131 -9.77 -7.92 -18.20
N GLU A 132 -10.45 -7.14 -19.01
CA GLU A 132 -10.57 -7.39 -20.46
C GLU A 132 -9.27 -7.06 -21.22
N ASN A 133 -8.65 -5.91 -20.92
CA ASN A 133 -7.54 -5.39 -21.71
C ASN A 133 -6.13 -5.75 -21.16
N TYR A 134 -6.01 -6.01 -19.86
CA TYR A 134 -4.74 -6.30 -19.17
C TYR A 134 -4.85 -7.51 -18.22
N PRO A 135 -5.26 -8.70 -18.71
CA PRO A 135 -5.57 -9.87 -17.86
C PRO A 135 -4.37 -10.47 -17.14
N LYS A 136 -3.15 -10.04 -17.46
CA LYS A 136 -1.94 -10.46 -16.74
C LYS A 136 -1.74 -9.74 -15.42
N LEU A 137 -2.42 -8.62 -15.20
CA LEU A 137 -2.37 -7.89 -13.92
C LEU A 137 -3.29 -8.57 -12.90
N TYR A 138 -2.91 -8.55 -11.63
CA TYR A 138 -3.84 -8.90 -10.56
C TYR A 138 -4.42 -7.65 -9.90
N PHE A 139 -5.55 -7.79 -9.20
CA PHE A 139 -6.28 -6.65 -8.68
C PHE A 139 -6.38 -6.70 -7.16
N ILE A 140 -6.36 -5.50 -6.55
CA ILE A 140 -6.49 -5.28 -5.12
C ILE A 140 -7.65 -4.31 -4.89
N SER A 141 -8.61 -4.69 -4.04
CA SER A 141 -9.67 -3.78 -3.60
C SER A 141 -9.12 -2.71 -2.67
N SER A 142 -9.33 -1.45 -3.05
CA SER A 142 -8.73 -0.29 -2.36
C SER A 142 -9.41 0.05 -1.03
N THR A 143 -8.63 0.44 -0.03
CA THR A 143 -9.14 1.07 1.22
C THR A 143 -9.98 2.32 0.98
N THR A 144 -9.86 2.97 -0.20
CA THR A 144 -10.68 4.14 -0.56
C THR A 144 -12.17 3.81 -0.71
N LYS A 145 -12.53 2.52 -0.84
CA LYS A 145 -13.94 2.06 -0.78
C LYS A 145 -14.57 2.27 0.60
N VAL A 146 -13.75 2.46 1.64
CA VAL A 146 -14.18 2.75 3.01
C VAL A 146 -15.20 1.71 3.50
N LEU A 147 -14.83 0.43 3.42
CA LEU A 147 -15.64 -0.70 3.89
C LEU A 147 -15.54 -0.79 5.41
N THR A 148 -16.44 -0.11 6.11
CA THR A 148 -16.48 -0.05 7.59
C THR A 148 -17.39 -1.08 8.23
N ASP A 149 -18.28 -1.68 7.44
CA ASP A 149 -19.11 -2.79 7.84
C ASP A 149 -18.39 -4.12 7.55
N PHE A 150 -18.35 -5.01 8.55
CA PHE A 150 -17.60 -6.26 8.43
C PHE A 150 -18.21 -7.21 7.39
N GLU A 151 -19.53 -7.24 7.27
CA GLU A 151 -20.20 -8.11 6.31
C GLU A 151 -19.95 -7.63 4.87
N ALA A 152 -20.00 -6.32 4.62
CA ALA A 152 -19.66 -5.74 3.33
C ALA A 152 -18.17 -6.00 2.99
N PHE A 153 -17.28 -5.95 3.99
CA PHE A 153 -15.87 -6.32 3.82
C PHE A 153 -15.70 -7.81 3.48
N ARG A 154 -16.42 -8.70 4.19
CA ARG A 154 -16.39 -10.14 3.95
C ARG A 154 -16.83 -10.48 2.54
N GLN A 155 -17.93 -9.88 2.07
CA GLN A 155 -18.42 -10.03 0.69
C GLN A 155 -17.38 -9.59 -0.35
N GLU A 156 -16.66 -8.50 -0.08
CA GLU A 156 -15.58 -8.06 -0.97
C GLU A 156 -14.40 -9.05 -0.99
N VAL A 157 -14.05 -9.66 0.14
CA VAL A 157 -13.01 -10.70 0.25
C VAL A 157 -13.41 -11.98 -0.50
N GLU A 158 -14.70 -12.32 -0.53
CA GLU A 158 -15.22 -13.50 -1.23
C GLU A 158 -15.12 -13.39 -2.77
N ARG A 159 -15.03 -12.18 -3.31
CA ARG A 159 -14.93 -11.97 -4.76
C ARG A 159 -13.64 -12.57 -5.34
N ASP A 160 -13.76 -13.31 -6.43
CA ASP A 160 -12.62 -13.90 -7.15
C ASP A 160 -11.82 -12.84 -7.95
N ASP A 161 -12.39 -11.65 -8.14
CA ASP A 161 -11.73 -10.55 -8.84
C ASP A 161 -10.46 -10.07 -8.15
N PHE A 162 -10.40 -10.17 -6.81
CA PHE A 162 -9.34 -9.58 -6.02
C PHE A 162 -8.40 -10.62 -5.42
N ARG A 163 -7.10 -10.41 -5.62
CA ARG A 163 -6.05 -11.15 -4.90
C ARG A 163 -5.95 -10.68 -3.46
N TYR A 164 -6.10 -9.36 -3.22
CA TYR A 164 -6.11 -8.77 -1.89
C TYR A 164 -7.24 -7.76 -1.76
N VAL A 165 -7.71 -7.61 -0.54
CA VAL A 165 -8.74 -6.64 -0.15
C VAL A 165 -8.23 -5.86 1.06
N VAL A 166 -8.19 -4.53 0.95
CA VAL A 166 -7.76 -3.66 2.04
C VAL A 166 -8.97 -3.17 2.82
N PRO A 167 -9.22 -3.66 4.04
CA PRO A 167 -10.31 -3.18 4.87
C PRO A 167 -10.13 -1.72 5.26
N ASP A 168 -11.20 -1.08 5.73
CA ASP A 168 -11.03 0.17 6.46
C ASP A 168 -10.32 -0.14 7.79
N PHE A 169 -9.36 0.71 8.18
CA PHE A 169 -8.51 0.51 9.37
C PHE A 169 -9.32 0.38 10.68
N ARG A 170 -10.59 0.80 10.71
CA ARG A 170 -11.50 0.63 11.85
C ARG A 170 -11.90 -0.82 12.09
N LEU A 171 -11.75 -1.69 11.09
CA LEU A 171 -11.97 -3.13 11.22
C LEU A 171 -10.73 -3.87 11.76
N ASN A 172 -9.57 -3.24 11.77
CA ASN A 172 -8.31 -3.89 12.11
C ASN A 172 -8.33 -4.67 13.43
N LYS A 173 -9.01 -4.15 14.46
CA LYS A 173 -9.04 -4.74 15.81
C LYS A 173 -10.31 -5.52 16.13
N GLN A 174 -11.14 -5.83 15.14
CA GLN A 174 -12.35 -6.65 15.33
C GLN A 174 -12.02 -8.15 15.32
N MET A 175 -11.21 -8.59 16.29
CA MET A 175 -10.58 -9.91 16.31
C MET A 175 -11.60 -11.05 16.23
N ASP A 176 -12.72 -10.97 16.97
CA ASP A 176 -13.76 -12.00 16.99
C ASP A 176 -14.37 -12.20 15.59
N GLN A 177 -14.57 -11.12 14.84
CA GLN A 177 -15.08 -11.16 13.47
C GLN A 177 -14.01 -11.63 12.49
N LEU A 178 -12.78 -11.12 12.60
CA LEU A 178 -11.65 -11.53 11.77
C LEU A 178 -11.35 -13.03 11.90
N ASP A 179 -11.53 -13.60 13.07
CA ASP A 179 -11.29 -15.03 13.29
C ASP A 179 -12.33 -15.93 12.60
N THR A 180 -13.52 -15.41 12.28
CA THR A 180 -14.54 -16.14 11.51
C THR A 180 -14.17 -16.38 10.04
N LEU A 181 -13.18 -15.65 9.52
CA LEU A 181 -12.73 -15.81 8.14
C LEU A 181 -12.01 -17.15 7.94
N THR A 182 -12.30 -17.81 6.82
CA THR A 182 -11.55 -19.00 6.39
C THR A 182 -10.11 -18.64 6.06
N GLN A 183 -9.18 -19.61 6.02
CA GLN A 183 -7.78 -19.34 5.68
C GLN A 183 -7.65 -18.71 4.27
N ILE A 184 -8.44 -19.16 3.30
CA ILE A 184 -8.45 -18.58 1.94
C ILE A 184 -8.85 -17.10 1.97
N GLN A 185 -9.81 -16.74 2.82
CA GLN A 185 -10.21 -15.34 3.01
C GLN A 185 -9.12 -14.55 3.75
N LYS A 186 -8.53 -15.11 4.83
CA LYS A 186 -7.43 -14.49 5.58
C LYS A 186 -6.22 -14.18 4.69
N ASP A 187 -5.89 -15.08 3.74
CA ASP A 187 -4.80 -14.89 2.78
C ASP A 187 -5.01 -13.69 1.83
N LYS A 188 -6.27 -13.26 1.65
CA LYS A 188 -6.63 -12.09 0.83
C LYS A 188 -6.67 -10.77 1.61
N VAL A 189 -6.70 -10.79 2.93
CA VAL A 189 -6.79 -9.56 3.75
C VAL A 189 -5.45 -8.85 3.79
N GLU A 190 -5.41 -7.57 3.39
CA GLU A 190 -4.23 -6.71 3.45
C GLU A 190 -4.51 -5.54 4.41
N PHE A 191 -4.02 -5.61 5.63
CA PHE A 191 -4.29 -4.62 6.67
C PHE A 191 -3.49 -3.33 6.49
N LEU A 192 -4.15 -2.18 6.55
CA LEU A 192 -3.50 -0.87 6.63
C LEU A 192 -3.07 -0.60 8.07
N CYS A 193 -1.74 -0.65 8.35
CA CYS A 193 -1.22 -0.71 9.72
C CYS A 193 -1.12 0.64 10.43
N ASN A 194 -0.68 1.68 9.70
CA ASN A 194 -0.24 2.95 10.27
C ASN A 194 -1.10 4.15 9.90
N GLU A 195 -2.40 3.95 9.65
CA GLU A 195 -3.34 5.03 9.36
C GLU A 195 -3.46 6.00 10.54
N CYS A 196 -3.28 7.30 10.31
CA CYS A 196 -3.48 8.33 11.34
C CYS A 196 -4.78 9.11 11.18
N CYS A 197 -5.62 8.78 10.22
CA CYS A 197 -6.95 9.36 10.07
C CYS A 197 -7.75 9.16 11.35
N TRP A 198 -8.51 10.19 11.76
CA TRP A 198 -9.31 10.10 12.97
C TRP A 198 -10.26 8.90 12.95
N PHE A 199 -10.21 8.07 13.98
CA PHE A 199 -10.99 6.82 14.07
C PHE A 199 -12.51 7.08 13.98
N GLY A 200 -12.99 8.18 14.56
CA GLY A 200 -14.39 8.64 14.49
C GLY A 200 -14.81 9.33 13.18
N CYS A 201 -13.94 9.44 12.18
CA CYS A 201 -14.20 10.18 10.96
C CYS A 201 -15.34 9.53 10.14
N LYS A 202 -16.40 10.32 9.88
CA LYS A 202 -17.52 9.92 9.01
C LYS A 202 -17.37 10.48 7.58
N ASP A 203 -16.32 11.27 7.32
CA ASP A 203 -16.13 12.05 6.09
C ASP A 203 -15.01 11.48 5.20
N ARG A 204 -14.45 10.31 5.54
CA ARG A 204 -13.31 9.69 4.84
C ARG A 204 -13.58 9.46 3.35
N ARG A 205 -14.80 9.05 2.99
CA ARG A 205 -15.19 8.83 1.60
C ARG A 205 -15.14 10.13 0.81
N ASN A 206 -15.69 11.23 1.34
CA ASN A 206 -15.66 12.55 0.71
C ASN A 206 -14.23 13.07 0.55
N CYS A 207 -13.35 12.77 1.49
CA CYS A 207 -11.92 13.09 1.38
C CYS A 207 -11.28 12.40 0.14
N TYR A 208 -11.53 11.12 -0.09
CA TYR A 208 -11.04 10.40 -1.28
C TYR A 208 -11.71 10.89 -2.58
N GLU A 209 -12.99 11.23 -2.54
CA GLU A 209 -13.67 11.82 -3.70
C GLU A 209 -13.08 13.19 -4.07
N ALA A 210 -12.70 14.00 -3.08
CA ALA A 210 -12.04 15.29 -3.34
C ALA A 210 -10.70 15.10 -4.07
N VAL A 211 -9.91 14.11 -3.66
CA VAL A 211 -8.66 13.73 -4.36
C VAL A 211 -8.99 13.24 -5.79
N SER A 212 -10.02 12.41 -5.94
CA SER A 212 -10.44 11.89 -7.23
C SER A 212 -10.85 13.01 -8.20
N ARG A 213 -11.59 14.02 -7.71
CA ARG A 213 -11.96 15.21 -8.51
C ARG A 213 -10.74 16.01 -8.95
N ARG A 214 -9.77 16.22 -8.05
CA ARG A 214 -8.52 16.92 -8.36
C ARG A 214 -7.77 16.20 -9.49
N ASN A 215 -7.62 14.89 -9.42
CA ASN A 215 -6.92 14.11 -10.43
C ASN A 215 -7.64 14.10 -11.79
N LEU A 216 -8.95 14.33 -11.80
CA LEU A 216 -9.74 14.53 -13.03
C LEU A 216 -9.72 15.98 -13.54
N GLY A 217 -8.99 16.89 -12.90
CA GLY A 217 -8.97 18.31 -13.26
C GLY A 217 -10.30 19.02 -13.01
N VAL A 218 -11.19 18.46 -12.20
CA VAL A 218 -12.49 19.05 -11.89
C VAL A 218 -12.29 20.14 -10.84
N ASN A 219 -12.68 21.36 -11.20
CA ASN A 219 -12.67 22.49 -10.26
C ASN A 219 -13.77 22.27 -9.20
N ALA A 220 -13.36 22.02 -7.96
CA ALA A 220 -14.23 21.79 -6.83
C ALA A 220 -13.65 22.48 -5.59
N PRO A 221 -14.49 22.84 -4.60
CA PRO A 221 -14.01 23.37 -3.33
C PRO A 221 -12.99 22.42 -2.69
N GLU A 222 -11.96 22.97 -2.07
CA GLU A 222 -10.97 22.19 -1.33
C GLU A 222 -11.64 21.48 -0.15
N HIS A 223 -11.28 20.22 0.02
CA HIS A 223 -11.77 19.44 1.15
C HIS A 223 -10.90 19.71 2.38
N HIS A 224 -11.51 20.25 3.43
CA HIS A 224 -10.85 20.48 4.70
C HIS A 224 -11.16 19.34 5.69
N CYS A 225 -10.12 18.73 6.22
CA CYS A 225 -10.24 17.68 7.23
C CYS A 225 -10.81 18.26 8.52
N LYS A 226 -11.90 17.66 9.03
CA LYS A 226 -12.56 18.07 10.28
C LYS A 226 -12.07 17.30 11.52
N ALA A 227 -11.02 16.50 11.38
CA ALA A 227 -10.47 15.73 12.49
C ALA A 227 -9.84 16.67 13.54
N PRO A 228 -9.91 16.34 14.84
CA PRO A 228 -9.16 17.05 15.87
C PRO A 228 -7.67 17.11 15.53
N ALA A 229 -7.08 18.29 15.66
CA ALA A 229 -5.65 18.54 15.36
C ALA A 229 -5.24 18.14 13.92
N SER A 230 -6.13 18.34 12.94
CA SER A 230 -5.84 18.05 11.52
C SER A 230 -4.74 18.92 10.95
N GLU A 231 -4.54 20.13 11.49
CA GLU A 231 -3.48 21.07 11.14
C GLU A 231 -2.06 20.56 11.46
N GLN A 232 -1.94 19.60 12.38
CA GLN A 232 -0.64 19.00 12.73
C GLN A 232 -0.10 18.00 11.68
N GLY A 233 -0.93 17.69 10.67
CA GLY A 233 -0.59 16.71 9.64
C GLY A 233 -0.41 15.29 10.18
N TYR A 234 0.27 14.45 9.38
CA TYR A 234 0.61 13.10 9.80
C TYR A 234 1.74 13.11 10.84
N ARG A 235 1.60 12.27 11.86
CA ARG A 235 2.64 11.95 12.84
C ARG A 235 2.63 10.47 13.11
N PHE A 236 3.79 9.80 13.11
CA PHE A 236 3.84 8.36 13.40
C PHE A 236 3.41 8.08 14.85
N SER A 237 3.81 8.91 15.80
CA SER A 237 3.33 8.82 17.18
C SER A 237 1.81 8.97 17.30
N LYS A 238 1.18 9.78 16.45
CA LYS A 238 -0.29 9.92 16.38
C LYS A 238 -0.93 8.66 15.77
N ALA A 239 -0.32 8.09 14.75
CA ALA A 239 -0.78 6.81 14.19
C ALA A 239 -0.71 5.69 15.22
N MET A 240 0.35 5.60 16.02
CA MET A 240 0.49 4.61 17.10
C MET A 240 -0.58 4.72 18.19
N MET A 241 -1.16 5.89 18.38
CA MET A 241 -2.28 6.10 19.33
C MET A 241 -3.65 5.81 18.72
N ASN A 242 -3.72 5.54 17.40
CA ASN A 242 -4.98 5.25 16.74
C ASN A 242 -5.50 3.87 17.18
N PRO A 243 -6.79 3.73 17.56
CA PRO A 243 -7.36 2.42 17.94
C PRO A 243 -7.22 1.35 16.86
N GLY A 244 -7.11 1.72 15.58
CA GLY A 244 -6.91 0.80 14.46
C GLY A 244 -5.44 0.52 14.13
N PHE A 245 -4.48 1.08 14.88
CA PHE A 245 -3.05 0.85 14.64
C PHE A 245 -2.67 -0.62 14.85
N ILE A 246 -1.88 -1.17 13.94
CA ILE A 246 -1.30 -2.51 14.05
C ILE A 246 0.20 -2.35 14.26
N GLY A 247 0.68 -2.62 15.46
CA GLY A 247 2.10 -2.58 15.80
C GLY A 247 2.82 -3.87 15.44
N ILE A 248 4.14 -3.86 15.56
CA ILE A 248 4.98 -5.03 15.29
C ILE A 248 4.62 -6.21 16.21
N ASP A 249 4.36 -5.94 17.49
CA ASP A 249 3.96 -6.97 18.46
C ASP A 249 2.61 -7.57 18.12
N ASP A 250 1.66 -6.77 17.63
CA ASP A 250 0.38 -7.27 17.14
C ASP A 250 0.59 -8.23 15.96
N ILE A 251 1.42 -7.83 14.99
CA ILE A 251 1.70 -8.65 13.80
C ILE A 251 2.24 -10.01 14.23
N GLN A 252 3.26 -10.02 15.07
CA GLN A 252 3.95 -11.25 15.50
C GLN A 252 3.09 -12.15 16.39
N ASN A 253 2.38 -11.53 17.35
CA ASN A 253 1.76 -12.29 18.44
C ASN A 253 0.25 -12.52 18.23
N ILE A 254 -0.38 -11.80 17.30
CA ILE A 254 -1.83 -11.89 17.05
C ILE A 254 -2.11 -12.28 15.59
N TYR A 255 -1.74 -11.42 14.62
CA TYR A 255 -2.17 -11.59 13.23
C TYR A 255 -1.56 -12.80 12.55
N ILE A 256 -0.24 -13.00 12.67
CA ILE A 256 0.44 -14.19 12.10
C ILE A 256 -0.11 -15.48 12.72
N PRO A 257 -0.24 -15.62 14.06
CA PRO A 257 -0.87 -16.78 14.66
C PRO A 257 -2.31 -17.02 14.25
N MET A 258 -3.09 -15.96 13.98
CA MET A 258 -4.44 -16.05 13.43
C MET A 258 -4.49 -16.48 11.96
N GLY A 259 -3.34 -16.53 11.26
CA GLY A 259 -3.24 -16.93 9.86
C GLY A 259 -3.23 -15.78 8.85
N PHE A 260 -3.09 -14.52 9.29
CA PHE A 260 -2.93 -13.37 8.39
C PHE A 260 -1.47 -13.13 8.04
N SER A 261 -1.21 -12.63 6.82
CA SER A 261 0.17 -12.46 6.35
C SER A 261 0.43 -11.16 5.57
N ASN A 262 -0.58 -10.34 5.25
CA ASN A 262 -0.37 -9.17 4.39
C ASN A 262 -0.64 -7.87 5.15
N PHE A 263 0.36 -6.99 5.16
CA PHE A 263 0.39 -5.75 5.94
C PHE A 263 0.81 -4.58 5.05
N LYS A 264 -0.05 -3.57 4.95
CA LYS A 264 0.16 -2.39 4.14
C LYS A 264 0.63 -1.23 5.00
N ILE A 265 1.69 -0.58 4.56
CA ILE A 265 2.19 0.66 5.16
C ILE A 265 1.75 1.82 4.28
N GLU A 266 1.08 2.82 4.83
CA GLU A 266 0.81 4.07 4.11
C GLU A 266 2.02 5.00 4.15
N GLY A 267 2.09 5.98 3.24
CA GLY A 267 3.17 6.95 3.30
C GLY A 267 3.51 7.67 2.00
N ARG A 268 2.76 7.46 0.91
CA ARG A 268 3.07 8.04 -0.41
C ARG A 268 3.22 9.58 -0.42
N GLY A 269 2.47 10.29 0.43
CA GLY A 269 2.54 11.74 0.57
C GLY A 269 3.19 12.17 1.88
N LEU A 270 4.17 11.42 2.40
CA LEU A 270 4.77 11.68 3.71
C LEU A 270 6.29 11.91 3.66
N GLY A 271 6.90 11.74 2.49
CA GLY A 271 8.34 11.83 2.29
C GLY A 271 9.11 10.55 2.68
N SER A 272 10.25 10.34 2.02
CA SER A 272 11.09 9.15 2.19
C SER A 272 11.66 9.01 3.60
N ALA A 273 11.96 10.13 4.28
CA ALA A 273 12.46 10.12 5.65
C ALA A 273 11.47 9.46 6.63
N LEU A 274 10.18 9.78 6.51
CA LEU A 274 9.17 9.18 7.38
C LEU A 274 8.89 7.72 7.00
N VAL A 275 8.96 7.40 5.72
CA VAL A 275 8.87 6.00 5.24
C VAL A 275 10.03 5.17 5.80
N LEU A 276 11.25 5.72 5.83
CA LEU A 276 12.38 5.06 6.49
C LEU A 276 12.07 4.71 7.96
N GLU A 277 11.51 5.64 8.73
CA GLU A 277 11.15 5.37 10.13
C GLU A 277 10.10 4.24 10.25
N PHE A 278 9.17 4.12 9.29
CA PHE A 278 8.25 2.97 9.26
C PHE A 278 8.99 1.65 9.00
N LEU A 279 9.94 1.62 8.05
CA LEU A 279 10.70 0.42 7.74
C LEU A 279 11.65 0.02 8.88
N LEU A 280 12.21 1.00 9.59
CA LEU A 280 12.97 0.76 10.82
C LEU A 280 12.08 0.14 11.90
N TYR A 281 10.86 0.66 12.07
CA TYR A 281 9.95 0.15 13.09
C TYR A 281 9.42 -1.25 12.77
N TYR A 282 8.94 -1.48 11.53
CA TYR A 282 8.24 -2.72 11.18
C TYR A 282 9.15 -3.88 10.74
N MET A 283 10.30 -3.57 10.15
CA MET A 283 11.09 -4.57 9.44
C MET A 283 12.49 -4.76 10.00
N THR A 284 13.07 -3.74 10.66
CA THR A 284 14.47 -3.75 11.09
C THR A 284 14.59 -4.15 12.56
N LYS A 285 15.50 -5.09 12.86
CA LYS A 285 15.83 -5.45 14.23
C LYS A 285 16.40 -4.25 14.99
N PRO A 286 16.03 -4.02 16.26
CA PRO A 286 16.40 -2.81 17.01
C PRO A 286 17.90 -2.53 17.02
N GLU A 287 18.73 -3.55 17.14
CA GLU A 287 20.20 -3.46 17.17
C GLU A 287 20.82 -2.98 15.86
N TYR A 288 20.11 -3.08 14.74
CA TYR A 288 20.60 -2.67 13.42
C TYR A 288 19.91 -1.41 12.86
N GLN A 289 18.99 -0.79 13.59
CA GLN A 289 18.30 0.41 13.11
C GLN A 289 19.26 1.58 12.82
N LEU A 290 20.33 1.72 13.60
CA LEU A 290 21.36 2.72 13.34
C LEU A 290 22.12 2.40 12.04
N ASN A 291 22.51 1.14 11.82
CA ASN A 291 23.22 0.72 10.62
C ASN A 291 22.40 0.99 9.34
N VAL A 292 21.10 0.65 9.37
CA VAL A 292 20.20 0.90 8.24
C VAL A 292 20.03 2.40 7.99
N ARG A 293 19.86 3.20 9.06
CA ARG A 293 19.72 4.65 8.94
C ARG A 293 20.98 5.30 8.38
N GLU A 294 22.16 4.93 8.90
CA GLU A 294 23.44 5.46 8.42
C GLU A 294 23.70 5.10 6.97
N ALA A 295 23.46 3.88 6.54
CA ALA A 295 23.64 3.46 5.15
C ALA A 295 22.78 4.30 4.20
N ILE A 296 21.53 4.60 4.57
CA ILE A 296 20.62 5.41 3.75
C ILE A 296 21.04 6.89 3.74
N TYR A 297 21.41 7.47 4.88
CA TYR A 297 21.80 8.87 4.95
C TYR A 297 23.16 9.16 4.31
N LEU A 298 24.15 8.28 4.52
CA LEU A 298 25.49 8.47 3.98
C LEU A 298 25.54 8.31 2.46
N ASP A 299 24.60 7.55 1.88
CA ASP A 299 24.48 7.42 0.43
C ASP A 299 23.72 8.60 -0.23
N ASN A 300 23.52 9.69 0.48
CA ASN A 300 22.85 10.92 0.04
C ASN A 300 21.42 10.72 -0.51
N MET A 301 20.71 9.78 0.06
CA MET A 301 19.36 9.45 -0.39
C MET A 301 18.30 10.38 0.16
N LEU A 302 18.58 10.98 1.30
CA LEU A 302 17.68 11.91 1.96
C LEU A 302 18.42 13.24 2.08
N ASP A 303 18.13 14.18 1.19
CA ASP A 303 18.53 15.58 1.33
C ASP A 303 17.85 16.17 2.57
N LEU A 304 18.49 16.01 3.72
CA LEU A 304 17.99 16.47 5.02
C LEU A 304 18.60 17.79 5.47
N PHE A 305 19.39 18.45 4.60
CA PHE A 305 20.07 19.71 4.91
C PHE A 305 19.72 20.80 3.92
#